data_aa8de72bf92ebaf9bd33c5786cbc3edf
#
_entry.id   aa8de72bf92ebaf9bd33c5786cbc3edf
#
_cell.length_a   1.000
_cell.length_b   1.000
_cell.length_c   1.000
_cell.angle_alpha   90.00
_cell.angle_beta   90.00
_cell.angle_gamma   90.00
#
_symmetry.space_group_name_H-M   'P 1'
#
loop_
_entity.id
_entity.type
_entity.pdbx_description
1 polymer ?
#
loop_
_entity_poly.entity_id
_entity_poly.type
_entity_poly.pdbx_seq_one_letter_code
_entity_poly.pdbx_strand_id
1 'polypeptide(L)'
;MSNLEFFKACWNNELNATVSIFKALPNDKLAYKPHDINRTAYEIVEHLVGHAEDLVTIASSGLCDETLTYNFSNVEEAAAAYQNKSDELMQILNSLSDDQWENEDVELTINTNPFITLKRSQMMWFFFFDIIHHRGQLSAYVRPMGGKNPAVYGYSADSQ
;
A
#
# COMPACT_ATOMS: atom_id res chain seq x y z
N MET A 1 4.76 7.78 23.11
CA MET A 1 4.63 7.57 21.65
C MET A 1 3.16 7.76 21.33
N SER A 2 2.81 8.80 20.55
CA SER A 2 1.44 8.99 20.09
C SER A 2 1.05 7.95 19.03
N ASN A 3 -0.26 7.88 18.70
CA ASN A 3 -0.74 6.99 17.64
C ASN A 3 -0.13 7.40 16.27
N LEU A 4 0.00 8.70 16.00
CA LEU A 4 0.67 9.20 14.80
C LEU A 4 2.13 8.75 14.72
N GLU A 5 2.90 8.85 15.81
CA GLU A 5 4.29 8.39 15.84
C GLU A 5 4.40 6.87 15.67
N PHE A 6 3.44 6.11 16.22
CA PHE A 6 3.40 4.67 16.04
C PHE A 6 3.08 4.29 14.59
N PHE A 7 2.11 4.98 13.96
CA PHE A 7 1.79 4.79 12.54
C PHE A 7 3.01 5.04 11.65
N LYS A 8 3.72 6.16 11.84
CA LYS A 8 4.95 6.50 11.10
C LYS A 8 6.02 5.41 11.22
N ALA A 9 6.22 4.89 12.42
CA ALA A 9 7.19 3.81 12.66
C ALA A 9 6.78 2.51 11.93
N CYS A 10 5.49 2.14 12.00
CA CYS A 10 4.96 0.98 11.28
C CYS A 10 5.10 1.15 9.77
N TRP A 11 4.71 2.31 9.22
CA TRP A 11 4.80 2.61 7.80
C TRP A 11 6.23 2.47 7.25
N ASN A 12 7.21 3.06 7.94
CA ASN A 12 8.61 2.95 7.55
C ASN A 12 9.12 1.50 7.52
N ASN A 13 8.66 0.65 8.44
CA ASN A 13 9.02 -0.76 8.44
C ASN A 13 8.39 -1.52 7.26
N GLU A 14 7.13 -1.21 6.93
CA GLU A 14 6.36 -1.91 5.90
C GLU A 14 6.73 -1.49 4.47
N LEU A 15 7.25 -0.29 4.28
CA LEU A 15 7.67 0.22 2.97
C LEU A 15 8.65 -0.71 2.28
N ASN A 16 9.76 -1.05 2.95
CA ASN A 16 10.78 -1.93 2.38
C ASN A 16 10.26 -3.35 2.11
N ALA A 17 9.36 -3.83 2.97
CA ALA A 17 8.71 -5.12 2.80
C ALA A 17 7.86 -5.15 1.52
N THR A 18 7.06 -4.11 1.27
CA THR A 18 6.20 -4.01 0.08
C THR A 18 7.04 -3.87 -1.20
N VAL A 19 8.02 -2.96 -1.20
CA VAL A 19 8.93 -2.76 -2.33
C VAL A 19 9.70 -4.03 -2.69
N SER A 20 10.15 -4.79 -1.68
CA SER A 20 10.88 -6.05 -1.92
C SER A 20 9.99 -7.13 -2.54
N ILE A 21 8.71 -7.20 -2.18
CA ILE A 21 7.75 -8.11 -2.83
C ILE A 21 7.50 -7.70 -4.29
N PHE A 22 7.33 -6.40 -4.59
CA PHE A 22 7.17 -5.94 -5.98
C PHE A 22 8.36 -6.40 -6.84
N LYS A 23 9.59 -6.12 -6.38
CA LYS A 23 10.82 -6.48 -7.09
C LYS A 23 11.07 -7.99 -7.22
N ALA A 24 10.37 -8.81 -6.43
CA ALA A 24 10.46 -10.27 -6.52
C ALA A 24 9.56 -10.86 -7.61
N LEU A 25 8.64 -10.08 -8.19
CA LEU A 25 7.73 -10.53 -9.23
C LEU A 25 8.40 -10.50 -10.62
N PRO A 26 8.34 -11.59 -11.40
CA PRO A 26 8.80 -11.57 -12.80
C PRO A 26 7.88 -10.68 -13.66
N ASN A 27 8.46 -9.69 -14.36
CA ASN A 27 7.73 -8.75 -15.21
C ASN A 27 6.92 -9.41 -16.32
N ASP A 28 7.43 -10.52 -16.88
CA ASP A 28 6.77 -11.28 -17.96
C ASP A 28 5.58 -12.12 -17.50
N LYS A 29 5.30 -12.17 -16.19
CA LYS A 29 4.25 -13.01 -15.59
C LYS A 29 3.23 -12.25 -14.76
N LEU A 30 3.14 -10.94 -14.89
CA LEU A 30 2.23 -10.12 -14.09
C LEU A 30 0.74 -10.41 -14.31
N ALA A 31 0.39 -11.10 -15.42
CA ALA A 31 -0.97 -11.60 -15.65
C ALA A 31 -1.32 -12.85 -14.81
N TYR A 32 -0.37 -13.41 -14.03
CA TYR A 32 -0.62 -14.59 -13.19
C TYR A 32 -1.68 -14.31 -12.13
N LYS A 33 -2.57 -15.28 -11.92
CA LYS A 33 -3.52 -15.37 -10.81
C LYS A 33 -3.72 -16.84 -10.42
N PRO A 34 -3.88 -17.17 -9.14
CA PRO A 34 -4.00 -18.56 -8.69
C PRO A 34 -5.37 -19.17 -8.98
N HIS A 35 -6.38 -18.37 -9.27
CA HIS A 35 -7.76 -18.78 -9.59
C HIS A 35 -8.41 -17.76 -10.52
N ASP A 36 -9.38 -18.16 -11.32
CA ASP A 36 -10.02 -17.32 -12.35
C ASP A 36 -10.68 -16.05 -11.80
N ILE A 37 -11.21 -16.11 -10.58
CA ILE A 37 -11.85 -14.95 -9.91
C ILE A 37 -10.87 -14.07 -9.11
N ASN A 38 -9.61 -14.49 -8.94
CA ASN A 38 -8.62 -13.69 -8.22
C ASN A 38 -8.11 -12.54 -9.08
N ARG A 39 -7.69 -11.47 -8.43
CA ARG A 39 -6.89 -10.41 -9.07
C ARG A 39 -5.58 -11.01 -9.59
N THR A 40 -5.10 -10.53 -10.72
CA THR A 40 -3.76 -10.81 -11.23
C THR A 40 -2.70 -10.15 -10.33
N ALA A 41 -1.44 -10.56 -10.47
CA ALA A 41 -0.32 -9.89 -9.80
C ALA A 41 -0.25 -8.41 -10.19
N TYR A 42 -0.51 -8.06 -11.47
CA TYR A 42 -0.59 -6.68 -11.95
C TYR A 42 -1.64 -5.87 -11.18
N GLU A 43 -2.87 -6.38 -11.12
CA GLU A 43 -4.00 -5.70 -10.47
C GLU A 43 -3.78 -5.52 -8.96
N ILE A 44 -3.04 -6.43 -8.29
CA ILE A 44 -2.70 -6.25 -6.88
C ILE A 44 -1.61 -5.18 -6.72
N VAL A 45 -0.58 -5.16 -7.56
CA VAL A 45 0.46 -4.10 -7.54
C VAL A 45 -0.16 -2.73 -7.82
N GLU A 46 -1.02 -2.63 -8.86
CA GLU A 46 -1.79 -1.44 -9.20
C GLU A 46 -2.57 -0.90 -7.99
N HIS A 47 -3.32 -1.77 -7.32
CA HIS A 47 -4.10 -1.45 -6.12
C HIS A 47 -3.22 -0.95 -4.96
N LEU A 48 -2.09 -1.60 -4.72
CA LEU A 48 -1.16 -1.18 -3.66
C LEU A 48 -0.52 0.20 -3.92
N VAL A 49 -0.18 0.51 -5.18
CA VAL A 49 0.32 1.84 -5.55
C VAL A 49 -0.79 2.88 -5.44
N GLY A 50 -2.02 2.55 -5.86
CA GLY A 50 -3.20 3.39 -5.68
C GLY A 50 -3.45 3.73 -4.21
N HIS A 51 -3.36 2.75 -3.32
CA HIS A 51 -3.51 2.98 -1.88
C HIS A 51 -2.40 3.84 -1.27
N ALA A 52 -1.18 3.80 -1.80
CA ALA A 52 -0.14 4.74 -1.39
C ALA A 52 -0.49 6.19 -1.78
N GLU A 53 -1.12 6.42 -2.94
CA GLU A 53 -1.71 7.70 -3.36
C GLU A 53 -2.84 8.13 -2.44
N ASP A 54 -3.76 7.20 -2.13
CA ASP A 54 -4.89 7.47 -1.25
C ASP A 54 -4.44 7.90 0.14
N LEU A 55 -3.40 7.26 0.71
CA LEU A 55 -2.83 7.65 1.99
C LEU A 55 -2.27 9.08 1.99
N VAL A 56 -1.65 9.52 0.89
CA VAL A 56 -1.21 10.92 0.71
C VAL A 56 -2.41 11.86 0.74
N THR A 57 -3.47 11.52 0.03
CA THR A 57 -4.72 12.30 -0.02
C THR A 57 -5.39 12.33 1.35
N ILE A 58 -5.54 11.18 2.04
CA ILE A 58 -6.11 11.09 3.38
C ILE A 58 -5.32 11.91 4.39
N ALA A 59 -3.99 11.90 4.31
CA ALA A 59 -3.14 12.67 5.20
C ALA A 59 -3.28 14.19 5.02
N SER A 60 -3.55 14.65 3.79
CA SER A 60 -3.57 16.08 3.42
C SER A 60 -4.96 16.68 3.27
N SER A 61 -6.01 15.86 3.13
CA SER A 61 -7.38 16.30 2.82
C SER A 61 -8.42 15.66 3.73
N GLY A 62 -9.60 16.27 3.82
CA GLY A 62 -10.80 15.70 4.46
C GLY A 62 -11.66 14.85 3.51
N LEU A 63 -11.25 14.68 2.25
CA LEU A 63 -11.94 13.89 1.23
C LEU A 63 -10.93 13.10 0.42
N CYS A 64 -11.17 11.80 0.25
CA CYS A 64 -10.42 10.90 -0.63
C CYS A 64 -11.40 10.16 -1.53
N ASP A 65 -11.24 10.27 -2.86
CA ASP A 65 -11.90 9.35 -3.80
C ASP A 65 -10.91 8.22 -4.10
N GLU A 66 -11.27 6.98 -3.81
CA GLU A 66 -10.35 5.83 -3.89
C GLU A 66 -9.72 5.71 -5.28
N THR A 67 -8.42 5.60 -5.33
CA THR A 67 -7.65 5.38 -6.56
C THR A 67 -7.80 3.93 -7.03
N LEU A 68 -8.69 3.69 -7.98
CA LEU A 68 -9.03 2.35 -8.46
C LEU A 68 -8.07 1.81 -9.51
N THR A 69 -7.30 2.68 -10.18
CA THR A 69 -6.39 2.29 -11.26
C THR A 69 -5.08 3.06 -11.19
N TYR A 70 -3.99 2.37 -11.44
CA TYR A 70 -2.65 2.94 -11.58
C TYR A 70 -1.88 2.21 -12.66
N ASN A 71 -1.43 2.91 -13.70
CA ASN A 71 -0.72 2.29 -14.82
C ASN A 71 0.79 2.28 -14.57
N PHE A 72 1.43 1.13 -14.80
CA PHE A 72 2.88 0.96 -14.78
C PHE A 72 3.31 -0.04 -15.85
N SER A 73 4.55 0.09 -16.32
CA SER A 73 5.08 -0.75 -17.41
C SER A 73 5.86 -1.96 -16.87
N ASN A 74 6.41 -1.87 -15.66
CA ASN A 74 7.19 -2.90 -15.00
C ASN A 74 7.20 -2.69 -13.48
N VAL A 75 7.61 -3.72 -12.73
CA VAL A 75 7.60 -3.67 -11.26
C VAL A 75 8.57 -2.66 -10.67
N GLU A 76 9.62 -2.31 -11.36
CA GLU A 76 10.59 -1.30 -10.96
C GLU A 76 9.95 0.09 -10.96
N GLU A 77 9.15 0.40 -11.98
CA GLU A 77 8.36 1.63 -12.07
C GLU A 77 7.31 1.69 -10.94
N ALA A 78 6.56 0.61 -10.72
CA ALA A 78 5.59 0.54 -9.63
C ALA A 78 6.25 0.69 -8.26
N ALA A 79 7.40 0.05 -8.03
CA ALA A 79 8.18 0.16 -6.81
C ALA A 79 8.69 1.59 -6.57
N ALA A 80 9.16 2.27 -7.61
CA ALA A 80 9.60 3.66 -7.54
C ALA A 80 8.42 4.60 -7.24
N ALA A 81 7.26 4.38 -7.86
CA ALA A 81 6.05 5.15 -7.59
C ALA A 81 5.58 4.99 -6.14
N TYR A 82 5.54 3.74 -5.63
CA TYR A 82 5.19 3.45 -4.24
C TYR A 82 6.15 4.12 -3.25
N GLN A 83 7.47 4.08 -3.53
CA GLN A 83 8.48 4.78 -2.73
C GLN A 83 8.27 6.29 -2.72
N ASN A 84 8.07 6.90 -3.89
CA ASN A 84 7.85 8.34 -4.00
C ASN A 84 6.61 8.80 -3.22
N LYS A 85 5.50 8.03 -3.29
CA LYS A 85 4.29 8.32 -2.51
C LYS A 85 4.50 8.12 -1.02
N SER A 86 5.30 7.15 -0.63
CA SER A 86 5.72 6.97 0.77
C SER A 86 6.52 8.16 1.30
N ASP A 87 7.46 8.68 0.51
CA ASP A 87 8.27 9.83 0.89
C ASP A 87 7.40 11.10 1.03
N GLU A 88 6.47 11.32 0.10
CA GLU A 88 5.47 12.39 0.15
C GLU A 88 4.57 12.26 1.39
N LEU A 89 4.04 11.07 1.65
CA LEU A 89 3.23 10.78 2.83
C LEU A 89 3.97 11.11 4.12
N MET A 90 5.23 10.68 4.25
CA MET A 90 6.03 10.92 5.45
C MET A 90 6.29 12.42 5.68
N GLN A 91 6.47 13.22 4.61
CA GLN A 91 6.60 14.67 4.73
C GLN A 91 5.32 15.29 5.31
N ILE A 92 4.14 14.87 4.82
CA ILE A 92 2.84 15.35 5.32
C ILE A 92 2.65 14.94 6.79
N LEU A 93 2.85 13.64 7.11
CA LEU A 93 2.69 13.12 8.47
C LEU A 93 3.59 13.82 9.49
N ASN A 94 4.78 14.28 9.08
CA ASN A 94 5.68 15.03 9.95
C ASN A 94 5.19 16.47 10.24
N SER A 95 4.26 16.99 9.45
CA SER A 95 3.65 18.31 9.65
C SER A 95 2.32 18.27 10.39
N LEU A 96 1.69 17.08 10.52
CA LEU A 96 0.41 16.93 11.22
C LEU A 96 0.60 17.02 12.74
N SER A 97 -0.36 17.68 13.39
CA SER A 97 -0.52 17.60 14.84
C SER A 97 -1.27 16.31 15.24
N ASP A 98 -1.07 15.88 16.50
CA ASP A 98 -1.86 14.75 17.04
C ASP A 98 -3.37 15.06 17.06
N ASP A 99 -3.78 16.32 17.18
CA ASP A 99 -5.20 16.72 17.12
C ASP A 99 -5.78 16.54 15.72
N GLN A 100 -5.08 16.96 14.68
CA GLN A 100 -5.50 16.76 13.29
C GLN A 100 -5.57 15.27 12.95
N TRP A 101 -4.62 14.49 13.46
CA TRP A 101 -4.58 13.03 13.27
C TRP A 101 -5.77 12.33 13.93
N GLU A 102 -6.10 12.66 15.18
CA GLU A 102 -7.11 11.94 15.96
C GLU A 102 -8.54 12.46 15.75
N ASN A 103 -8.72 13.74 15.41
CA ASN A 103 -10.03 14.38 15.50
C ASN A 103 -10.61 14.87 14.17
N GLU A 104 -9.79 15.06 13.13
CA GLU A 104 -10.32 15.44 11.81
C GLU A 104 -10.98 14.26 11.11
N ASP A 105 -12.16 14.52 10.51
CA ASP A 105 -12.88 13.55 9.71
C ASP A 105 -12.36 13.52 8.28
N VAL A 106 -12.33 12.32 7.69
CA VAL A 106 -12.06 12.08 6.28
C VAL A 106 -13.21 11.29 5.68
N GLU A 107 -13.79 11.81 4.62
CA GLU A 107 -14.78 11.11 3.80
C GLU A 107 -14.05 10.29 2.72
N LEU A 108 -14.35 9.01 2.64
CA LEU A 108 -13.94 8.14 1.54
C LEU A 108 -15.09 8.00 0.56
N THR A 109 -14.81 8.24 -0.71
CA THR A 109 -15.72 7.97 -1.82
C THR A 109 -15.14 6.92 -2.76
N ILE A 110 -15.99 6.23 -3.52
CA ILE A 110 -15.61 5.30 -4.58
C ILE A 110 -16.35 5.71 -5.84
N ASN A 111 -15.61 6.12 -6.88
CA ASN A 111 -16.20 6.74 -8.09
C ASN A 111 -17.16 7.88 -7.71
N THR A 112 -16.72 8.78 -6.85
CA THR A 112 -17.48 9.92 -6.32
C THR A 112 -18.72 9.59 -5.49
N ASN A 113 -19.00 8.31 -5.23
CA ASN A 113 -20.12 7.90 -4.38
C ASN A 113 -19.62 7.77 -2.92
N PRO A 114 -20.28 8.42 -1.94
CA PRO A 114 -19.90 8.30 -0.54
C PRO A 114 -19.90 6.85 -0.07
N PHE A 115 -18.79 6.42 0.56
CA PHE A 115 -18.63 5.08 1.09
C PHE A 115 -18.62 5.06 2.61
N ILE A 116 -17.72 5.83 3.25
CA ILE A 116 -17.62 5.92 4.70
C ILE A 116 -16.92 7.21 5.12
N THR A 117 -17.27 7.72 6.31
CA THR A 117 -16.52 8.81 6.98
C THR A 117 -15.93 8.29 8.28
N LEU A 118 -14.63 8.45 8.45
CA LEU A 118 -13.88 8.03 9.64
C LEU A 118 -12.97 9.16 10.11
N LYS A 119 -12.47 9.06 11.35
CA LYS A 119 -11.36 9.91 11.79
C LYS A 119 -10.13 9.62 10.91
N ARG A 120 -9.28 10.65 10.68
CA ARG A 120 -8.07 10.50 9.85
C ARG A 120 -7.22 9.31 10.31
N SER A 121 -6.94 9.19 11.59
CA SER A 121 -6.20 8.05 12.15
C SER A 121 -6.83 6.70 11.81
N GLN A 122 -8.15 6.58 11.92
CA GLN A 122 -8.86 5.35 11.61
C GLN A 122 -8.80 5.01 10.11
N MET A 123 -8.97 6.02 9.25
CA MET A 123 -8.89 5.85 7.79
C MET A 123 -7.47 5.43 7.37
N MET A 124 -6.44 6.05 7.93
CA MET A 124 -5.05 5.70 7.67
C MET A 124 -4.74 4.25 8.08
N TRP A 125 -5.20 3.80 9.25
CA TRP A 125 -5.03 2.41 9.67
C TRP A 125 -5.84 1.44 8.82
N PHE A 126 -7.02 1.81 8.36
CA PHE A 126 -7.84 1.00 7.46
C PHE A 126 -7.08 0.69 6.15
N PHE A 127 -6.56 1.70 5.47
CA PHE A 127 -5.75 1.53 4.25
C PHE A 127 -4.43 0.80 4.52
N PHE A 128 -3.78 1.07 5.65
CA PHE A 128 -2.54 0.39 6.02
C PHE A 128 -2.74 -1.13 6.17
N PHE A 129 -3.81 -1.57 6.82
CA PHE A 129 -4.11 -2.99 6.97
C PHE A 129 -4.48 -3.64 5.64
N ASP A 130 -5.16 -2.92 4.76
CA ASP A 130 -5.49 -3.41 3.42
C ASP A 130 -4.23 -3.59 2.56
N ILE A 131 -3.29 -2.67 2.65
CA ILE A 131 -1.95 -2.80 2.02
C ILE A 131 -1.24 -4.07 2.51
N ILE A 132 -1.20 -4.31 3.82
CA ILE A 132 -0.56 -5.51 4.38
C ILE A 132 -1.27 -6.77 3.90
N HIS A 133 -2.61 -6.77 3.87
CA HIS A 133 -3.42 -7.88 3.39
C HIS A 133 -3.09 -8.23 1.92
N HIS A 134 -3.14 -7.26 1.03
CA HIS A 134 -2.88 -7.46 -0.40
C HIS A 134 -1.42 -7.78 -0.70
N ARG A 135 -0.46 -7.20 0.03
CA ARG A 135 0.94 -7.62 -0.04
C ARG A 135 1.11 -9.08 0.36
N GLY A 136 0.38 -9.54 1.38
CA GLY A 136 0.39 -10.96 1.77
C GLY A 136 -0.13 -11.88 0.66
N GLN A 137 -1.19 -11.49 -0.05
CA GLN A 137 -1.66 -12.21 -1.24
C GLN A 137 -0.58 -12.25 -2.33
N LEU A 138 0.03 -11.10 -2.63
CA LEU A 138 1.07 -10.98 -3.65
C LEU A 138 2.30 -11.83 -3.31
N SER A 139 2.70 -11.89 -2.04
CA SER A 139 3.78 -12.76 -1.55
C SER A 139 3.53 -14.24 -1.88
N ALA A 140 2.26 -14.69 -1.81
CA ALA A 140 1.90 -16.07 -2.19
C ALA A 140 2.00 -16.31 -3.70
N TYR A 141 1.99 -15.28 -4.54
CA TYR A 141 2.11 -15.39 -5.99
C TYR A 141 3.57 -15.51 -6.47
N VAL A 142 4.53 -14.98 -5.71
CA VAL A 142 5.95 -14.89 -6.12
C VAL A 142 6.50 -16.24 -6.59
N ARG A 143 6.40 -17.29 -5.78
CA ARG A 143 6.95 -18.61 -6.12
C ARG A 143 6.24 -19.29 -7.30
N PRO A 144 4.90 -19.33 -7.37
CA PRO A 144 4.20 -19.85 -8.56
C PRO A 144 4.57 -19.13 -9.86
N MET A 145 4.91 -17.83 -9.77
CA MET A 145 5.40 -17.05 -10.91
C MET A 145 6.87 -17.35 -11.24
N GLY A 146 7.60 -18.09 -10.39
CA GLY A 146 9.01 -18.43 -10.57
C GLY A 146 9.99 -17.41 -9.94
N GLY A 147 9.49 -16.46 -9.16
CA GLY A 147 10.29 -15.54 -8.35
C GLY A 147 10.78 -16.20 -7.06
N LYS A 148 11.63 -15.48 -6.32
CA LYS A 148 12.10 -15.85 -4.98
C LYS A 148 11.48 -14.94 -3.95
N ASN A 149 10.82 -15.52 -2.94
CA ASN A 149 10.16 -14.74 -1.89
C ASN A 149 11.21 -14.08 -0.98
N PRO A 150 11.21 -12.75 -0.84
CA PRO A 150 12.15 -12.07 0.04
C PRO A 150 11.83 -12.36 1.52
N ALA A 151 12.80 -12.10 2.40
CA ALA A 151 12.58 -12.06 3.83
C ALA A 151 11.80 -10.77 4.18
N VAL A 152 10.59 -10.91 4.76
CA VAL A 152 9.73 -9.78 5.14
C VAL A 152 9.78 -9.56 6.66
N TYR A 153 9.30 -10.52 7.45
CA TYR A 153 9.31 -10.45 8.92
C TYR A 153 10.25 -11.48 9.56
N GLY A 154 11.04 -12.12 8.77
CA GLY A 154 11.95 -13.17 9.17
C GLY A 154 12.55 -13.85 7.94
N TYR A 155 13.30 -14.93 8.15
CA TYR A 155 13.92 -15.65 7.06
C TYR A 155 12.89 -16.24 6.10
N SER A 156 13.14 -16.06 4.80
CA SER A 156 12.47 -16.81 3.75
C SER A 156 13.26 -18.09 3.43
N ALA A 157 12.57 -19.15 3.02
CA ALA A 157 13.25 -20.36 2.50
C ALA A 157 14.10 -20.07 1.26
N ASP A 158 13.84 -18.96 0.56
CA ASP A 158 14.57 -18.52 -0.65
C ASP A 158 15.76 -17.60 -0.32
N SER A 159 15.91 -17.17 0.94
CA SER A 159 16.96 -16.24 1.39
C SER A 159 18.10 -16.93 2.19
N GLN A 160 18.24 -18.26 2.04
CA GLN A 160 19.34 -19.04 2.63
C GLN A 160 20.52 -19.14 1.66
#